data_1be669dd2b741c62023183134f1ba4f1
#
_entry.id   1be669dd2b741c62023183134f1ba4f1
#
_cell.length_a   1.000
_cell.length_b   1.000
_cell.length_c   1.000
_cell.angle_alpha   90.00
_cell.angle_beta   90.00
_cell.angle_gamma   90.00
#
_symmetry.space_group_name_H-M   'P 1'
#
loop_
_entity.id
_entity.type
_entity.pdbx_description
1 polymer ?
#
loop_
_entity_poly.entity_id
_entity_poly.type
_entity_poly.pdbx_seq_one_letter_code
_entity_poly.pdbx_strand_id
1 'polypeptide(L)'
;MFKPHSLPPPELFIACSSLVRPATTPFYAKLDQTLNSFDFADQARSLCAPAYSETGRGRPGIDPVVYFKMLMVGFFEDIASERGIAERCSDSISIRAFLGYDLTGTTPDHSTLSIIRQRLGQEIYEQVFLLILSALDKHGLLKGKHVGIDTSVIQANAALKSLLNRNTEEAYWEYVRRLASENGIDPKNTEAVREFDRKRPKKMSNEEWVNPYDPDAKIGVTKAGATDMIYKPEHTVDLDTGAILQAEVRLGDEADQKDLSLHVLQAQVNINQAQNTAADNLTIESTAADKGYHAVAEMKQLQAEGIRTVISDPVKNRKRENLDIEDARVVRKAKRSACSKSGKALLRRRGMHLERSFAPILDAGGARRTTLRGLVNLNKRFKVSAAIYNLSQLMRKLFGVGTPKQLAAMGKALFLLWRAIVMVGRDLWRMRGTNPAERQSSLYDKIWLRLAREVANGTTGTLGWISHSFKKSLTSTGC
;
A
#
# COMPACT_ATOMS: atom_id res chain seq x y z
N MET A 1 41.55 16.44 -27.26
CA MET A 1 40.87 16.18 -28.53
C MET A 1 39.85 15.09 -28.28
N PHE A 2 38.56 15.38 -28.37
CA PHE A 2 37.51 14.37 -28.17
C PHE A 2 37.37 13.58 -29.48
N LYS A 3 37.33 12.24 -29.38
CA LYS A 3 36.98 11.41 -30.50
C LYS A 3 35.46 11.30 -30.54
N PRO A 4 34.75 11.71 -31.59
CA PRO A 4 33.31 11.56 -31.67
C PRO A 4 32.95 10.09 -31.52
N HIS A 5 31.91 9.81 -30.71
CA HIS A 5 31.38 8.47 -30.60
C HIS A 5 30.65 8.12 -31.90
N SER A 6 31.22 7.20 -32.67
CA SER A 6 30.55 6.63 -33.84
C SER A 6 29.91 5.30 -33.42
N LEU A 7 28.65 5.11 -33.80
CA LEU A 7 28.03 3.80 -33.67
C LEU A 7 28.81 2.81 -34.57
N PRO A 8 29.14 1.61 -34.06
CA PRO A 8 29.69 0.56 -34.92
C PRO A 8 28.69 0.21 -36.02
N PRO A 9 29.15 -0.26 -37.19
CA PRO A 9 28.24 -0.74 -38.20
C PRO A 9 27.36 -1.84 -37.66
N PRO A 10 26.05 -1.92 -38.04
CA PRO A 10 25.16 -2.94 -37.57
C PRO A 10 25.69 -4.33 -37.93
N GLU A 11 25.91 -5.17 -36.90
CA GLU A 11 26.28 -6.56 -37.08
C GLU A 11 25.04 -7.36 -37.50
N LEU A 12 25.19 -8.19 -38.55
CA LEU A 12 24.11 -9.08 -39.03
C LEU A 12 23.77 -10.19 -38.00
N PHE A 13 24.77 -10.63 -37.24
CA PHE A 13 24.61 -11.66 -36.21
C PHE A 13 25.45 -11.32 -34.99
N ILE A 14 24.81 -11.35 -33.82
CA ILE A 14 25.47 -11.23 -32.52
C ILE A 14 25.37 -12.59 -31.81
N ALA A 15 26.49 -13.18 -31.46
CA ALA A 15 26.48 -14.41 -30.68
C ALA A 15 25.83 -14.15 -29.29
N CYS A 16 24.88 -14.97 -28.88
CA CYS A 16 24.24 -14.83 -27.55
C CYS A 16 25.25 -14.86 -26.40
N SER A 17 26.40 -15.49 -26.57
CA SER A 17 27.51 -15.51 -25.62
C SER A 17 28.23 -14.16 -25.47
N SER A 18 28.14 -13.28 -26.45
CA SER A 18 28.74 -11.93 -26.41
C SER A 18 27.79 -10.86 -25.84
N LEU A 19 26.51 -11.20 -25.65
CA LEU A 19 25.56 -10.33 -24.97
C LEU A 19 25.87 -10.24 -23.49
N VAL A 20 25.85 -9.04 -22.95
CA VAL A 20 26.00 -8.82 -21.50
C VAL A 20 24.91 -9.59 -20.77
N ARG A 21 25.28 -10.55 -19.91
CA ARG A 21 24.31 -11.23 -19.06
C ARG A 21 23.72 -10.19 -18.09
N PRO A 22 22.39 -10.02 -18.08
CA PRO A 22 21.78 -9.03 -17.21
C PRO A 22 22.03 -9.43 -15.75
N ALA A 23 22.58 -8.49 -14.98
CA ALA A 23 22.67 -8.63 -13.53
C ALA A 23 21.41 -8.01 -12.90
N THR A 24 20.78 -8.74 -12.00
CA THR A 24 19.68 -8.21 -11.20
C THR A 24 20.19 -7.13 -10.26
N THR A 25 19.43 -6.06 -10.04
CA THR A 25 19.80 -5.08 -9.02
C THR A 25 19.80 -5.74 -7.64
N PRO A 26 20.60 -5.24 -6.68
CA PRO A 26 20.68 -5.84 -5.33
C PRO A 26 19.31 -5.93 -4.62
N PHE A 27 18.37 -5.03 -4.94
CA PHE A 27 17.01 -5.09 -4.38
C PHE A 27 16.24 -6.30 -4.92
N TYR A 28 16.18 -6.46 -6.24
CA TYR A 28 15.45 -7.57 -6.86
C TYR A 28 16.10 -8.93 -6.61
N ALA A 29 17.42 -8.97 -6.43
CA ALA A 29 18.09 -10.18 -5.97
C ALA A 29 17.65 -10.61 -4.56
N LYS A 30 17.52 -9.65 -3.63
CA LYS A 30 17.00 -9.92 -2.27
C LYS A 30 15.51 -10.29 -2.29
N LEU A 31 14.73 -9.66 -3.16
CA LEU A 31 13.31 -10.00 -3.35
C LEU A 31 13.18 -11.43 -3.86
N ASP A 32 13.96 -11.81 -4.87
CA ASP A 32 13.96 -13.17 -5.42
C ASP A 32 14.38 -14.21 -4.38
N GLN A 33 15.44 -13.92 -3.60
CA GLN A 33 15.84 -14.73 -2.47
C GLN A 33 14.71 -14.89 -1.44
N THR A 34 13.97 -13.83 -1.15
CA THR A 34 12.83 -13.90 -0.22
C THR A 34 11.72 -14.78 -0.79
N LEU A 35 11.36 -14.61 -2.07
CA LEU A 35 10.33 -15.41 -2.72
C LEU A 35 10.71 -16.91 -2.75
N ASN A 36 11.97 -17.22 -3.00
CA ASN A 36 12.49 -18.59 -3.01
C ASN A 36 12.48 -19.22 -1.61
N SER A 37 12.60 -18.43 -0.53
CA SER A 37 12.61 -18.95 0.85
C SER A 37 11.29 -19.59 1.30
N PHE A 38 10.21 -19.38 0.57
CA PHE A 38 8.90 -20.00 0.82
C PHE A 38 8.28 -20.59 -0.46
N ASP A 39 9.10 -20.98 -1.44
CA ASP A 39 8.70 -21.66 -2.67
C ASP A 39 7.56 -20.98 -3.44
N PHE A 40 7.60 -19.62 -3.45
CA PHE A 40 6.54 -18.80 -4.07
C PHE A 40 6.22 -19.22 -5.51
N ALA A 41 7.23 -19.56 -6.30
CA ALA A 41 7.05 -19.88 -7.71
C ALA A 41 6.18 -21.13 -7.89
N ASP A 42 6.47 -22.22 -7.18
CA ASP A 42 5.77 -23.48 -7.33
C ASP A 42 4.37 -23.40 -6.72
N GLN A 43 4.22 -22.70 -5.59
CA GLN A 43 2.91 -22.47 -4.98
C GLN A 43 2.04 -21.57 -5.86
N ALA A 44 2.56 -20.49 -6.43
CA ALA A 44 1.80 -19.62 -7.34
C ALA A 44 1.37 -20.35 -8.62
N ARG A 45 2.22 -21.20 -9.19
CA ARG A 45 1.85 -22.05 -10.33
C ARG A 45 0.74 -23.02 -9.97
N SER A 46 0.85 -23.71 -8.83
CA SER A 46 -0.17 -24.64 -8.34
C SER A 46 -1.51 -23.96 -8.14
N LEU A 47 -1.54 -22.79 -7.47
CA LEU A 47 -2.76 -22.01 -7.25
C LEU A 47 -3.42 -21.54 -8.56
N CYS A 48 -2.62 -21.21 -9.56
CA CYS A 48 -3.13 -20.70 -10.84
C CYS A 48 -3.45 -21.83 -11.85
N ALA A 49 -2.98 -23.04 -11.65
CA ALA A 49 -3.16 -24.16 -12.59
C ALA A 49 -4.60 -24.35 -13.06
N PRO A 50 -5.65 -24.30 -12.18
CA PRO A 50 -7.04 -24.46 -12.61
C PRO A 50 -7.53 -23.40 -13.60
N ALA A 51 -6.90 -22.23 -13.64
CA ALA A 51 -7.25 -21.15 -14.57
C ALA A 51 -6.56 -21.27 -15.94
N TYR A 52 -5.70 -22.26 -16.13
CA TYR A 52 -5.00 -22.52 -17.38
C TYR A 52 -5.48 -23.84 -18.00
N SER A 53 -5.58 -23.88 -19.34
CA SER A 53 -6.04 -25.06 -20.06
C SER A 53 -5.01 -26.19 -19.99
N GLU A 54 -5.46 -27.39 -19.62
CA GLU A 54 -4.64 -28.60 -19.61
C GLU A 54 -4.42 -29.17 -21.03
N THR A 55 -5.25 -28.79 -22.01
CA THR A 55 -5.27 -29.42 -23.34
C THR A 55 -4.07 -29.08 -24.23
N GLY A 56 -3.22 -28.13 -23.79
CA GLY A 56 -2.04 -27.71 -24.55
C GLY A 56 -2.32 -27.11 -25.93
N ARG A 57 -3.60 -26.88 -26.29
CA ARG A 57 -3.99 -26.27 -27.56
C ARG A 57 -3.95 -24.75 -27.48
N GLY A 58 -3.37 -24.10 -28.48
CA GLY A 58 -3.26 -22.67 -28.59
C GLY A 58 -1.88 -22.12 -28.19
N ARG A 59 -1.75 -20.79 -28.17
CA ARG A 59 -0.51 -20.11 -27.73
C ARG A 59 -0.29 -20.35 -26.24
N PRO A 60 0.92 -20.77 -25.81
CA PRO A 60 1.22 -20.94 -24.39
C PRO A 60 0.88 -19.69 -23.58
N GLY A 61 0.22 -19.86 -22.47
CA GLY A 61 -0.03 -18.78 -21.50
C GLY A 61 1.27 -18.36 -20.84
N ILE A 62 1.31 -17.11 -20.35
CA ILE A 62 2.44 -16.62 -19.56
C ILE A 62 2.42 -17.27 -18.17
N ASP A 63 3.60 -17.63 -17.68
CA ASP A 63 3.77 -18.14 -16.32
C ASP A 63 3.17 -17.16 -15.29
N PRO A 64 2.25 -17.60 -14.42
CA PRO A 64 1.67 -16.74 -13.39
C PRO A 64 2.71 -16.12 -12.46
N VAL A 65 3.86 -16.76 -12.28
CA VAL A 65 4.97 -16.20 -11.50
C VAL A 65 5.48 -14.91 -12.12
N VAL A 66 5.62 -14.86 -13.44
CA VAL A 66 6.02 -13.65 -14.19
C VAL A 66 4.98 -12.55 -13.98
N TYR A 67 3.68 -12.88 -14.07
CA TYR A 67 2.61 -11.93 -13.83
C TYR A 67 2.69 -11.28 -12.43
N PHE A 68 2.81 -12.08 -11.37
CA PHE A 68 2.92 -11.54 -10.02
C PHE A 68 4.22 -10.76 -9.81
N LYS A 69 5.35 -11.23 -10.35
CA LYS A 69 6.61 -10.47 -10.33
C LYS A 69 6.49 -9.11 -11.05
N MET A 70 5.78 -9.03 -12.16
CA MET A 70 5.50 -7.75 -12.83
C MET A 70 4.65 -6.81 -11.96
N LEU A 71 3.65 -7.32 -11.24
CA LEU A 71 2.88 -6.53 -10.27
C LEU A 71 3.75 -6.05 -9.10
N MET A 72 4.70 -6.88 -8.64
CA MET A 72 5.69 -6.46 -7.63
C MET A 72 6.57 -5.32 -8.14
N VAL A 73 7.04 -5.39 -9.39
CA VAL A 73 7.77 -4.28 -10.03
C VAL A 73 6.92 -3.01 -10.02
N GLY A 74 5.65 -3.09 -10.43
CA GLY A 74 4.74 -1.95 -10.41
C GLY A 74 4.63 -1.32 -9.02
N PHE A 75 4.47 -2.11 -7.98
CA PHE A 75 4.38 -1.64 -6.61
C PHE A 75 5.69 -0.99 -6.13
N PHE A 76 6.84 -1.65 -6.32
CA PHE A 76 8.11 -1.17 -5.79
C PHE A 76 8.70 0.02 -6.56
N GLU A 77 8.31 0.21 -7.82
CA GLU A 77 8.75 1.34 -8.65
C GLU A 77 7.68 2.44 -8.82
N ASP A 78 6.59 2.35 -8.03
CA ASP A 78 5.50 3.34 -8.00
C ASP A 78 4.78 3.50 -9.35
N ILE A 79 4.58 2.41 -10.09
CA ILE A 79 3.94 2.41 -11.41
C ILE A 79 2.48 1.97 -11.29
N ALA A 80 1.55 2.90 -11.51
CA ALA A 80 0.12 2.66 -11.34
C ALA A 80 -0.53 1.86 -12.49
N SER A 81 -0.09 2.04 -13.72
CA SER A 81 -0.72 1.47 -14.93
C SER A 81 -0.05 0.19 -15.41
N GLU A 82 -0.84 -0.77 -15.91
CA GLU A 82 -0.31 -2.00 -16.50
C GLU A 82 0.57 -1.73 -17.74
N ARG A 83 0.28 -0.66 -18.49
CA ARG A 83 1.12 -0.22 -19.58
C ARG A 83 2.50 0.22 -19.11
N GLY A 84 2.56 1.08 -18.09
CA GLY A 84 3.83 1.51 -17.51
C GLY A 84 4.61 0.35 -16.87
N ILE A 85 3.93 -0.63 -16.26
CA ILE A 85 4.57 -1.84 -15.75
C ILE A 85 5.21 -2.63 -16.90
N ALA A 86 4.48 -2.88 -17.99
CA ALA A 86 5.00 -3.61 -19.14
C ALA A 86 6.17 -2.88 -19.80
N GLU A 87 6.06 -1.56 -20.02
CA GLU A 87 7.14 -0.72 -20.55
C GLU A 87 8.38 -0.81 -19.67
N ARG A 88 8.24 -0.64 -18.36
CA ARG A 88 9.36 -0.72 -17.41
C ARG A 88 10.01 -2.10 -17.37
N CYS A 89 9.23 -3.16 -17.48
CA CYS A 89 9.72 -4.53 -17.52
C CYS A 89 10.44 -4.85 -18.83
N SER A 90 10.09 -4.23 -19.95
CA SER A 90 10.76 -4.42 -21.22
C SER A 90 12.04 -3.59 -21.34
N ASP A 91 12.07 -2.39 -20.78
CA ASP A 91 13.18 -1.42 -20.86
C ASP A 91 14.38 -1.80 -19.98
N SER A 92 14.10 -2.37 -18.79
CA SER A 92 15.13 -2.62 -17.78
C SER A 92 15.75 -4.01 -17.90
N ILE A 93 17.03 -4.07 -18.27
CA ILE A 93 17.82 -5.31 -18.31
C ILE A 93 17.78 -6.04 -16.94
N SER A 94 17.89 -5.32 -15.84
CA SER A 94 17.89 -5.92 -14.50
C SER A 94 16.53 -6.48 -14.08
N ILE A 95 15.44 -5.84 -14.52
CA ILE A 95 14.08 -6.34 -14.25
C ILE A 95 13.78 -7.54 -15.14
N ARG A 96 14.23 -7.52 -16.42
CA ARG A 96 14.15 -8.70 -17.30
C ARG A 96 14.80 -9.93 -16.66
N ALA A 97 16.00 -9.75 -16.08
CA ALA A 97 16.68 -10.82 -15.35
C ALA A 97 15.88 -11.32 -14.13
N PHE A 98 15.26 -10.42 -13.35
CA PHE A 98 14.38 -10.76 -12.24
C PHE A 98 13.15 -11.56 -12.69
N LEU A 99 12.61 -11.24 -13.87
CA LEU A 99 11.48 -11.95 -14.49
C LEU A 99 11.89 -13.28 -15.16
N GLY A 100 13.18 -13.55 -15.32
CA GLY A 100 13.71 -14.75 -15.98
C GLY A 100 13.78 -14.62 -17.50
N TYR A 101 13.77 -13.39 -18.04
CA TYR A 101 13.94 -13.13 -19.47
C TYR A 101 15.39 -12.76 -19.79
N ASP A 102 15.92 -13.32 -20.88
CA ASP A 102 17.17 -12.89 -21.50
C ASP A 102 16.96 -11.60 -22.34
N LEU A 103 18.02 -11.15 -23.01
CA LEU A 103 17.95 -9.95 -23.85
C LEU A 103 17.18 -10.15 -25.16
N THR A 104 17.02 -11.38 -25.61
CA THR A 104 16.34 -11.74 -26.87
C THR A 104 14.85 -12.07 -26.65
N GLY A 105 14.47 -12.49 -25.44
CA GLY A 105 13.09 -12.85 -25.10
C GLY A 105 12.16 -11.63 -25.07
N THR A 106 10.93 -11.78 -25.49
CA THR A 106 9.91 -10.72 -25.41
C THR A 106 9.18 -10.77 -24.07
N THR A 107 9.23 -9.70 -23.28
CA THR A 107 8.47 -9.60 -22.04
C THR A 107 6.97 -9.40 -22.32
N PRO A 108 6.08 -9.79 -21.39
CA PRO A 108 4.64 -9.59 -21.54
C PRO A 108 4.26 -8.13 -21.69
N ASP A 109 3.32 -7.85 -22.58
CA ASP A 109 2.74 -6.52 -22.75
C ASP A 109 1.57 -6.27 -21.76
N HIS A 110 1.06 -5.04 -21.75
CA HIS A 110 -0.03 -4.62 -20.87
C HIS A 110 -1.35 -5.33 -21.17
N SER A 111 -1.62 -5.70 -22.42
CA SER A 111 -2.86 -6.43 -22.80
C SER A 111 -2.83 -7.84 -22.18
N THR A 112 -1.68 -8.45 -22.15
CA THR A 112 -1.45 -9.74 -21.51
C THR A 112 -1.70 -9.67 -20.01
N LEU A 113 -1.22 -8.63 -19.31
CA LEU A 113 -1.50 -8.43 -17.89
C LEU A 113 -3.00 -8.32 -17.63
N SER A 114 -3.71 -7.57 -18.49
CA SER A 114 -5.15 -7.40 -18.41
C SER A 114 -5.91 -8.72 -18.61
N ILE A 115 -5.51 -9.54 -19.61
CA ILE A 115 -6.09 -10.86 -19.88
C ILE A 115 -5.88 -11.79 -18.69
N ILE A 116 -4.67 -11.83 -18.11
CA ILE A 116 -4.39 -12.69 -16.96
C ILE A 116 -5.22 -12.24 -15.75
N ARG A 117 -5.32 -10.94 -15.48
CA ARG A 117 -6.16 -10.42 -14.39
C ARG A 117 -7.63 -10.86 -14.54
N GLN A 118 -8.17 -10.86 -15.77
CA GLN A 118 -9.53 -11.33 -16.03
C GLN A 118 -9.67 -12.83 -15.85
N ARG A 119 -8.69 -13.60 -16.27
CA ARG A 119 -8.65 -15.06 -16.18
C ARG A 119 -8.59 -15.56 -14.74
N LEU A 120 -7.71 -14.97 -13.93
CA LEU A 120 -7.55 -15.38 -12.54
C LEU A 120 -8.73 -14.89 -11.68
N GLY A 121 -9.42 -15.79 -11.02
CA GLY A 121 -10.49 -15.50 -10.06
C GLY A 121 -9.98 -14.71 -8.84
N GLN A 122 -10.88 -14.10 -8.09
CA GLN A 122 -10.54 -13.32 -6.89
C GLN A 122 -9.90 -14.21 -5.82
N GLU A 123 -10.31 -15.46 -5.76
CA GLU A 123 -9.83 -16.50 -4.84
C GLU A 123 -8.32 -16.72 -4.94
N ILE A 124 -7.78 -16.66 -6.17
CA ILE A 124 -6.33 -16.83 -6.40
C ILE A 124 -5.55 -15.70 -5.76
N TYR A 125 -6.04 -14.46 -5.84
CA TYR A 125 -5.42 -13.31 -5.19
C TYR A 125 -5.48 -13.40 -3.67
N GLU A 126 -6.57 -13.96 -3.14
CA GLU A 126 -6.71 -14.27 -1.71
C GLU A 126 -5.66 -15.30 -1.27
N GLN A 127 -5.54 -16.41 -2.03
CA GLN A 127 -4.56 -17.45 -1.71
C GLN A 127 -3.10 -16.94 -1.80
N VAL A 128 -2.78 -16.09 -2.78
CA VAL A 128 -1.46 -15.45 -2.86
C VAL A 128 -1.22 -14.51 -1.66
N PHE A 129 -2.24 -13.80 -1.21
CA PHE A 129 -2.15 -12.98 0.00
C PHE A 129 -1.87 -13.84 1.24
N LEU A 130 -2.60 -14.94 1.41
CA LEU A 130 -2.43 -15.89 2.51
C LEU A 130 -1.05 -16.57 2.48
N LEU A 131 -0.55 -16.92 1.31
CA LEU A 131 0.79 -17.48 1.14
C LEU A 131 1.87 -16.54 1.69
N ILE A 132 1.78 -15.24 1.40
CA ILE A 132 2.71 -14.25 1.92
C ILE A 132 2.49 -14.03 3.43
N LEU A 133 1.24 -14.06 3.91
CA LEU A 133 0.93 -13.96 5.32
C LEU A 133 1.51 -15.14 6.12
N SER A 134 1.46 -16.36 5.56
CA SER A 134 2.10 -17.55 6.11
C SER A 134 3.64 -17.42 6.19
N ALA A 135 4.25 -16.78 5.18
CA ALA A 135 5.67 -16.47 5.23
C ALA A 135 6.02 -15.47 6.35
N LEU A 136 5.12 -14.50 6.63
CA LEU A 136 5.31 -13.58 7.78
C LEU A 136 5.24 -14.32 9.11
N ASP A 137 4.30 -15.27 9.25
CA ASP A 137 4.15 -16.10 10.45
C ASP A 137 5.43 -16.89 10.75
N LYS A 138 5.99 -17.59 9.76
CA LYS A 138 7.26 -18.32 9.87
C LYS A 138 8.42 -17.44 10.39
N HIS A 139 8.38 -16.16 10.13
CA HIS A 139 9.39 -15.20 10.57
C HIS A 139 8.97 -14.39 11.81
N GLY A 140 7.88 -14.75 12.50
CA GLY A 140 7.39 -14.09 13.72
C GLY A 140 6.98 -12.63 13.51
N LEU A 141 6.49 -12.31 12.30
CA LEU A 141 5.90 -11.02 11.94
C LEU A 141 4.35 -11.04 11.98
N LEU A 142 3.77 -12.10 12.52
CA LEU A 142 2.35 -12.24 12.77
C LEU A 142 2.13 -12.43 14.26
N LYS A 143 1.44 -11.48 14.91
CA LYS A 143 1.08 -11.55 16.33
C LYS A 143 -0.43 -11.66 16.50
N GLY A 144 -1.20 -10.90 15.75
CA GLY A 144 -2.65 -11.00 15.63
C GLY A 144 -3.46 -10.63 16.87
N LYS A 145 -2.85 -10.34 18.03
CA LYS A 145 -3.57 -10.06 19.27
C LYS A 145 -4.36 -8.75 19.26
N HIS A 146 -3.76 -7.71 18.70
CA HIS A 146 -4.32 -6.37 18.69
C HIS A 146 -4.40 -5.90 17.24
N VAL A 147 -5.62 -5.68 16.75
CA VAL A 147 -5.81 -5.26 15.36
C VAL A 147 -6.35 -3.84 15.26
N GLY A 148 -5.99 -3.16 14.21
CA GLY A 148 -6.51 -1.84 13.85
C GLY A 148 -7.14 -1.89 12.47
N ILE A 149 -8.28 -1.23 12.31
CA ILE A 149 -8.99 -1.12 11.03
C ILE A 149 -9.17 0.34 10.64
N ASP A 150 -9.09 0.61 9.34
CA ASP A 150 -9.40 1.91 8.75
C ASP A 150 -9.76 1.80 7.28
N THR A 151 -10.53 2.78 6.81
CA THR A 151 -10.81 3.01 5.40
C THR A 151 -10.06 4.22 4.86
N SER A 152 -9.85 4.23 3.55
CA SER A 152 -9.37 5.39 2.81
C SER A 152 -10.27 5.63 1.60
N VAL A 153 -9.87 6.52 0.69
CA VAL A 153 -10.61 6.83 -0.53
C VAL A 153 -9.70 6.64 -1.73
N ILE A 154 -10.20 5.92 -2.74
CA ILE A 154 -9.62 5.81 -4.07
C ILE A 154 -10.54 6.53 -5.05
N GLN A 155 -9.98 7.42 -5.88
CA GLN A 155 -10.69 8.05 -6.98
C GLN A 155 -10.84 7.05 -8.13
N ALA A 156 -12.07 6.84 -8.59
CA ALA A 156 -12.39 5.90 -9.66
C ALA A 156 -11.91 6.38 -11.03
N ASN A 157 -11.78 5.46 -11.98
CA ASN A 157 -11.54 5.77 -13.39
C ASN A 157 -12.87 6.06 -14.11
N ALA A 158 -13.64 6.99 -13.55
CA ALA A 158 -14.94 7.40 -13.99
C ALA A 158 -15.12 8.90 -13.74
N ALA A 159 -15.74 9.61 -14.67
CA ALA A 159 -15.93 11.05 -14.55
C ALA A 159 -17.37 11.38 -14.17
N LEU A 160 -17.57 12.35 -13.27
CA LEU A 160 -18.93 12.85 -12.91
C LEU A 160 -19.72 13.33 -14.13
N LYS A 161 -19.05 13.92 -15.12
CA LYS A 161 -19.70 14.41 -16.36
C LYS A 161 -20.31 13.29 -17.22
N SER A 162 -19.92 12.04 -16.99
CA SER A 162 -20.41 10.86 -17.72
C SER A 162 -21.53 10.14 -16.98
N LEU A 163 -22.09 10.73 -15.93
CA LEU A 163 -23.20 10.15 -15.20
C LEU A 163 -24.48 10.18 -16.05
N LEU A 164 -25.20 9.08 -15.99
CA LEU A 164 -26.54 8.93 -16.56
C LEU A 164 -27.57 8.73 -15.45
N ASN A 165 -28.73 9.30 -15.63
CA ASN A 165 -29.86 9.04 -14.75
C ASN A 165 -30.41 7.62 -15.00
N ARG A 166 -30.58 6.82 -13.95
CA ARG A 166 -31.00 5.40 -14.06
C ARG A 166 -32.38 5.22 -14.67
N ASN A 167 -33.26 6.22 -14.50
CA ASN A 167 -34.66 6.12 -14.94
C ASN A 167 -34.88 6.69 -16.35
N THR A 168 -34.14 7.73 -16.72
CA THR A 168 -34.34 8.44 -17.99
C THR A 168 -33.19 8.25 -18.97
N GLU A 169 -32.07 7.65 -18.54
CA GLU A 169 -30.83 7.50 -19.31
C GLU A 169 -30.22 8.82 -19.82
N GLU A 170 -30.76 9.96 -19.32
CA GLU A 170 -30.27 11.28 -19.68
C GLU A 170 -28.93 11.59 -19.01
N ALA A 171 -28.05 12.29 -19.74
CA ALA A 171 -26.88 12.89 -19.15
C ALA A 171 -27.25 14.01 -18.16
N TYR A 172 -26.41 14.26 -17.15
CA TYR A 172 -26.73 15.17 -16.06
C TYR A 172 -27.25 16.53 -16.52
N TRP A 173 -26.59 17.17 -17.48
CA TRP A 173 -26.99 18.48 -17.95
C TRP A 173 -28.27 18.46 -18.86
N GLU A 174 -28.54 17.36 -19.51
CA GLU A 174 -29.78 17.17 -20.27
C GLU A 174 -30.96 17.06 -19.31
N TYR A 175 -30.82 16.24 -18.28
CA TYR A 175 -31.77 16.11 -17.19
C TYR A 175 -32.05 17.45 -16.49
N VAL A 176 -30.99 18.21 -16.15
CA VAL A 176 -31.15 19.53 -15.50
C VAL A 176 -31.84 20.53 -16.40
N ARG A 177 -31.53 20.56 -17.71
CA ARG A 177 -32.24 21.43 -18.69
C ARG A 177 -33.71 21.08 -18.82
N ARG A 178 -34.07 19.81 -18.84
CA ARG A 178 -35.44 19.37 -18.86
C ARG A 178 -36.20 19.85 -17.62
N LEU A 179 -35.64 19.62 -16.44
CA LEU A 179 -36.23 20.10 -15.19
C LEU A 179 -36.36 21.65 -15.15
N ALA A 180 -35.36 22.36 -15.66
CA ALA A 180 -35.42 23.83 -15.75
C ALA A 180 -36.56 24.29 -16.68
N SER A 181 -36.74 23.62 -17.83
CA SER A 181 -37.85 23.88 -18.76
C SER A 181 -39.21 23.62 -18.11
N GLU A 182 -39.37 22.54 -17.36
CA GLU A 182 -40.57 22.19 -16.59
C GLU A 182 -40.89 23.26 -15.51
N ASN A 183 -39.87 23.99 -15.03
CA ASN A 183 -40.02 25.09 -14.07
C ASN A 183 -40.05 26.49 -14.74
N GLY A 184 -40.28 26.56 -16.05
CA GLY A 184 -40.42 27.82 -16.77
C GLY A 184 -39.11 28.58 -17.03
N ILE A 185 -37.97 27.93 -16.92
CA ILE A 185 -36.63 28.48 -17.18
C ILE A 185 -36.19 28.07 -18.59
N ASP A 186 -35.76 29.04 -19.41
CA ASP A 186 -35.26 28.76 -20.75
C ASP A 186 -34.02 27.81 -20.69
N PRO A 187 -34.11 26.56 -21.25
CA PRO A 187 -33.05 25.59 -21.23
C PRO A 187 -31.80 26.01 -22.04
N LYS A 188 -31.94 27.04 -22.92
CA LYS A 188 -30.81 27.61 -23.66
C LYS A 188 -30.03 28.62 -22.85
N ASN A 189 -30.62 29.19 -21.81
CA ASN A 189 -29.92 30.09 -20.90
C ASN A 189 -29.10 29.31 -19.91
N THR A 190 -27.84 29.05 -20.27
CA THR A 190 -26.88 28.22 -19.46
C THR A 190 -26.69 28.78 -18.04
N GLU A 191 -26.76 30.10 -17.87
CA GLU A 191 -26.54 30.75 -16.59
C GLU A 191 -27.75 30.54 -15.66
N ALA A 192 -28.95 30.73 -16.16
CA ALA A 192 -30.19 30.49 -15.44
C ALA A 192 -30.34 28.99 -15.07
N VAL A 193 -29.97 28.07 -15.97
CA VAL A 193 -29.98 26.63 -15.72
C VAL A 193 -28.96 26.25 -14.61
N ARG A 194 -27.77 26.83 -14.62
CA ARG A 194 -26.78 26.62 -13.56
C ARG A 194 -27.23 27.17 -12.20
N GLU A 195 -27.89 28.33 -12.21
CA GLU A 195 -28.43 28.93 -10.99
C GLU A 195 -29.57 28.08 -10.41
N PHE A 196 -30.48 27.60 -11.28
CA PHE A 196 -31.51 26.65 -10.91
C PHE A 196 -30.95 25.38 -10.29
N ASP A 197 -29.93 24.76 -10.92
CA ASP A 197 -29.30 23.57 -10.40
C ASP A 197 -28.59 23.84 -9.06
N ARG A 198 -28.02 25.04 -8.87
CA ARG A 198 -27.38 25.43 -7.60
C ARG A 198 -28.38 25.47 -6.44
N LYS A 199 -29.60 25.90 -6.68
CA LYS A 199 -30.67 26.01 -5.68
C LYS A 199 -31.42 24.71 -5.44
N ARG A 200 -31.33 23.75 -6.34
CA ARG A 200 -32.05 22.48 -6.28
C ARG A 200 -31.55 21.61 -5.11
N PRO A 201 -32.42 21.02 -4.28
CA PRO A 201 -32.04 20.01 -3.29
C PRO A 201 -31.68 18.69 -3.98
N LYS A 202 -30.84 17.87 -3.31
CA LYS A 202 -30.47 16.50 -3.75
C LYS A 202 -29.98 16.42 -5.21
N LYS A 203 -28.88 17.07 -5.52
CA LYS A 203 -28.39 17.19 -6.91
C LYS A 203 -27.91 15.87 -7.52
N MET A 204 -27.23 15.03 -6.74
CA MET A 204 -26.66 13.76 -7.19
C MET A 204 -26.80 12.72 -6.08
N SER A 205 -27.58 11.67 -6.33
CA SER A 205 -27.78 10.52 -5.47
C SER A 205 -27.25 9.28 -6.18
N ASN A 206 -26.58 8.39 -5.46
CA ASN A 206 -26.17 7.08 -5.98
C ASN A 206 -27.35 6.17 -6.35
N GLU A 207 -28.55 6.47 -5.85
CA GLU A 207 -29.78 5.77 -6.21
C GLU A 207 -30.25 6.14 -7.63
N GLU A 208 -30.11 7.44 -7.99
CA GLU A 208 -30.60 7.97 -9.25
C GLU A 208 -29.56 7.99 -10.37
N TRP A 209 -28.28 8.04 -10.01
CA TRP A 209 -27.20 8.26 -10.95
C TRP A 209 -26.23 7.09 -11.00
N VAL A 210 -25.77 6.76 -12.21
CA VAL A 210 -24.76 5.71 -12.44
C VAL A 210 -23.76 6.16 -13.50
N ASN A 211 -22.52 5.74 -13.35
CA ASN A 211 -21.54 5.91 -14.42
C ASN A 211 -21.58 4.68 -15.34
N PRO A 212 -21.88 4.81 -16.65
CA PRO A 212 -22.00 3.67 -17.56
C PRO A 212 -20.67 2.94 -17.81
N TYR A 213 -19.55 3.62 -17.60
CA TYR A 213 -18.21 3.05 -17.81
C TYR A 213 -17.67 2.32 -16.57
N ASP A 214 -18.18 2.65 -15.39
CA ASP A 214 -17.83 2.03 -14.11
C ASP A 214 -19.04 2.07 -13.17
N PRO A 215 -20.00 1.14 -13.32
CA PRO A 215 -21.25 1.15 -12.55
C PRO A 215 -21.09 0.93 -11.04
N ASP A 216 -19.96 0.31 -10.66
CA ASP A 216 -19.64 0.06 -9.25
C ASP A 216 -19.09 1.31 -8.55
N ALA A 217 -18.51 2.25 -9.30
CA ALA A 217 -18.04 3.51 -8.73
C ALA A 217 -19.22 4.34 -8.20
N LYS A 218 -19.05 4.93 -7.01
CA LYS A 218 -20.09 5.72 -6.35
C LYS A 218 -19.68 7.18 -6.20
N ILE A 219 -20.68 8.06 -6.24
CA ILE A 219 -20.49 9.48 -5.94
C ILE A 219 -20.16 9.60 -4.45
N GLY A 220 -19.06 10.26 -4.14
CA GLY A 220 -18.64 10.48 -2.77
C GLY A 220 -17.64 11.62 -2.64
N VAL A 221 -17.15 11.86 -1.43
CA VAL A 221 -16.22 12.95 -1.15
C VAL A 221 -14.80 12.40 -1.09
N THR A 222 -13.91 12.96 -1.90
CA THR A 222 -12.48 12.62 -1.88
C THR A 222 -11.80 13.15 -0.61
N LYS A 223 -10.60 12.66 -0.33
CA LYS A 223 -9.80 13.12 0.83
C LYS A 223 -9.50 14.64 0.77
N ALA A 224 -9.52 15.24 -0.41
CA ALA A 224 -9.34 16.68 -0.62
C ALA A 224 -10.63 17.49 -0.45
N GLY A 225 -11.76 16.85 -0.12
CA GLY A 225 -13.06 17.50 0.07
C GLY A 225 -13.86 17.73 -1.22
N ALA A 226 -13.37 17.33 -2.39
CA ALA A 226 -14.08 17.42 -3.65
C ALA A 226 -15.00 16.21 -3.85
N THR A 227 -16.17 16.43 -4.45
CA THR A 227 -17.08 15.36 -4.88
C THR A 227 -16.51 14.70 -6.14
N ASP A 228 -16.42 13.38 -6.16
CA ASP A 228 -15.97 12.60 -7.33
C ASP A 228 -16.55 11.18 -7.27
N MET A 229 -16.26 10.38 -8.31
CA MET A 229 -16.54 8.95 -8.30
C MET A 229 -15.46 8.24 -7.49
N ILE A 230 -15.84 7.48 -6.48
CA ILE A 230 -14.90 6.89 -5.53
C ILE A 230 -15.19 5.43 -5.19
N TYR A 231 -14.15 4.79 -4.64
CA TYR A 231 -14.19 3.52 -3.92
C TYR A 231 -13.56 3.70 -2.54
N LYS A 232 -13.86 2.79 -1.61
CA LYS A 232 -13.32 2.78 -0.25
C LYS A 232 -12.45 1.54 -0.02
N PRO A 233 -11.13 1.64 -0.14
CA PRO A 233 -10.23 0.60 0.32
C PRO A 233 -10.20 0.57 1.85
N GLU A 234 -10.31 -0.61 2.39
CA GLU A 234 -10.26 -0.91 3.82
C GLU A 234 -9.25 -2.01 4.10
N HIS A 235 -8.51 -1.90 5.18
CA HIS A 235 -7.69 -3.00 5.65
C HIS A 235 -7.55 -3.07 7.17
N THR A 236 -7.38 -4.29 7.66
CA THR A 236 -7.11 -4.60 9.06
C THR A 236 -5.64 -4.92 9.23
N VAL A 237 -5.00 -4.28 10.20
CA VAL A 237 -3.54 -4.34 10.44
C VAL A 237 -3.28 -4.89 11.84
N ASP A 238 -2.30 -5.76 11.98
CA ASP A 238 -1.72 -6.14 13.26
C ASP A 238 -1.00 -4.94 13.88
N LEU A 239 -1.44 -4.49 15.04
CA LEU A 239 -0.88 -3.31 15.72
C LEU A 239 0.46 -3.56 16.41
N ASP A 240 0.91 -4.80 16.51
CA ASP A 240 2.19 -5.15 17.09
C ASP A 240 3.30 -5.25 16.04
N THR A 241 2.95 -5.65 14.82
CA THR A 241 3.93 -5.87 13.73
C THR A 241 3.78 -4.90 12.56
N GLY A 242 2.56 -4.42 12.30
CA GLY A 242 2.20 -3.62 11.14
C GLY A 242 1.84 -4.46 9.90
N ALA A 243 1.75 -5.78 10.02
CA ALA A 243 1.30 -6.64 8.94
C ALA A 243 -0.19 -6.42 8.62
N ILE A 244 -0.54 -6.39 7.34
CA ILE A 244 -1.94 -6.35 6.90
C ILE A 244 -2.50 -7.76 6.99
N LEU A 245 -3.60 -7.93 7.73
CA LEU A 245 -4.26 -9.21 7.99
C LEU A 245 -5.44 -9.45 7.06
N GLN A 246 -6.13 -8.37 6.67
CA GLN A 246 -7.24 -8.36 5.72
C GLN A 246 -7.19 -7.08 4.91
N ALA A 247 -7.52 -7.15 3.63
CA ALA A 247 -7.58 -6.00 2.73
C ALA A 247 -8.70 -6.18 1.71
N GLU A 248 -9.52 -5.15 1.52
CA GLU A 248 -10.66 -5.18 0.63
C GLU A 248 -10.97 -3.77 0.10
N VAL A 249 -11.62 -3.70 -1.06
CA VAL A 249 -12.19 -2.46 -1.59
C VAL A 249 -13.70 -2.56 -1.54
N ARG A 250 -14.33 -1.55 -0.99
CA ARG A 250 -15.80 -1.43 -0.84
C ARG A 250 -16.35 -0.35 -1.74
N LEU A 251 -17.67 -0.34 -1.90
CA LEU A 251 -18.36 0.71 -2.63
C LEU A 251 -18.22 2.07 -1.91
N GLY A 252 -18.11 3.15 -2.69
CA GLY A 252 -17.83 4.48 -2.16
C GLY A 252 -18.92 5.09 -1.25
N ASP A 253 -20.16 4.61 -1.36
CA ASP A 253 -21.32 5.05 -0.58
C ASP A 253 -21.56 4.23 0.70
N GLU A 254 -20.85 3.13 0.90
CA GLU A 254 -20.98 2.34 2.12
C GLU A 254 -20.42 3.09 3.34
N ALA A 255 -21.15 3.01 4.45
CA ALA A 255 -20.71 3.59 5.71
C ALA A 255 -19.50 2.81 6.28
N ASP A 256 -18.52 3.52 6.86
CA ASP A 256 -17.31 2.89 7.39
C ASP A 256 -17.61 1.90 8.52
N GLN A 257 -18.67 2.12 9.27
CA GLN A 257 -19.12 1.24 10.36
C GLN A 257 -19.77 -0.08 9.90
N LYS A 258 -20.18 -0.18 8.62
CA LYS A 258 -20.84 -1.36 8.09
C LYS A 258 -19.82 -2.51 8.01
N ASP A 259 -20.24 -3.68 8.45
CA ASP A 259 -19.47 -4.93 8.38
C ASP A 259 -18.13 -4.92 9.16
N LEU A 260 -17.96 -4.03 10.16
CA LEU A 260 -16.76 -3.99 11.01
C LEU A 260 -16.45 -5.36 11.62
N SER A 261 -17.47 -6.03 12.17
CA SER A 261 -17.32 -7.36 12.78
C SER A 261 -16.87 -8.40 11.75
N LEU A 262 -17.44 -8.38 10.56
CA LEU A 262 -17.08 -9.27 9.48
C LEU A 262 -15.61 -9.10 9.07
N HIS A 263 -15.11 -7.87 8.91
CA HIS A 263 -13.73 -7.60 8.56
C HIS A 263 -12.73 -8.06 9.63
N VAL A 264 -13.07 -7.87 10.90
CA VAL A 264 -12.23 -8.35 12.02
C VAL A 264 -12.24 -9.87 12.10
N LEU A 265 -13.39 -10.51 11.91
CA LEU A 265 -13.50 -11.97 11.91
C LEU A 265 -12.82 -12.60 10.68
N GLN A 266 -12.90 -11.95 9.51
CA GLN A 266 -12.15 -12.39 8.33
C GLN A 266 -10.64 -12.29 8.55
N ALA A 267 -10.17 -11.25 9.25
CA ALA A 267 -8.77 -11.17 9.65
C ALA A 267 -8.36 -12.34 10.57
N GLN A 268 -9.25 -12.77 11.50
CA GLN A 268 -9.02 -13.96 12.33
C GLN A 268 -8.95 -15.24 11.48
N VAL A 269 -9.84 -15.40 10.49
CA VAL A 269 -9.80 -16.53 9.54
C VAL A 269 -8.47 -16.55 8.79
N ASN A 270 -8.03 -15.40 8.28
CA ASN A 270 -6.77 -15.28 7.56
C ASN A 270 -5.55 -15.61 8.44
N ILE A 271 -5.56 -15.19 9.73
CA ILE A 271 -4.54 -15.57 10.70
C ILE A 271 -4.51 -17.10 10.85
N ASN A 272 -5.67 -17.73 11.07
CA ASN A 272 -5.77 -19.17 11.28
C ASN A 272 -5.28 -19.96 10.06
N GLN A 273 -5.59 -19.49 8.85
CA GLN A 273 -5.15 -20.12 7.60
C GLN A 273 -3.65 -19.92 7.32
N ALA A 274 -3.08 -18.82 7.80
CA ALA A 274 -1.67 -18.49 7.61
C ALA A 274 -0.76 -19.21 8.59
N GLN A 275 -1.28 -19.61 9.75
CA GLN A 275 -0.50 -20.31 10.78
C GLN A 275 -0.06 -21.69 10.32
N ASN A 276 1.23 -21.98 10.46
CA ASN A 276 1.83 -23.26 10.07
C ASN A 276 1.86 -24.29 11.19
N THR A 277 1.60 -23.89 12.42
CA THR A 277 1.68 -24.75 13.61
C THR A 277 0.39 -24.66 14.41
N ALA A 278 -0.27 -25.79 14.63
CA ALA A 278 -1.46 -25.90 15.47
C ALA A 278 -1.23 -25.57 16.97
N ALA A 279 0.02 -25.34 17.37
CA ALA A 279 0.41 -25.12 18.76
C ALA A 279 0.11 -23.70 19.27
N ASP A 280 0.11 -22.68 18.38
CA ASP A 280 -0.10 -21.28 18.76
C ASP A 280 -1.38 -20.75 18.10
N ASN A 281 -2.53 -21.01 18.70
CA ASN A 281 -3.79 -20.36 18.29
C ASN A 281 -3.71 -18.86 18.58
N LEU A 282 -3.20 -18.09 17.62
CA LEU A 282 -3.25 -16.63 17.70
C LEU A 282 -4.70 -16.18 17.59
N THR A 283 -5.20 -15.51 18.61
CA THR A 283 -6.57 -14.99 18.66
C THR A 283 -6.56 -13.48 18.78
N ILE A 284 -7.47 -12.83 18.08
CA ILE A 284 -7.68 -11.38 18.17
C ILE A 284 -8.32 -11.08 19.54
N GLU A 285 -7.55 -10.43 20.41
CA GLU A 285 -8.01 -10.02 21.74
C GLU A 285 -8.68 -8.63 21.74
N SER A 286 -8.26 -7.75 20.83
CA SER A 286 -8.82 -6.40 20.73
C SER A 286 -8.76 -5.83 19.32
N THR A 287 -9.79 -5.04 19.00
CA THR A 287 -9.83 -4.22 17.78
C THR A 287 -9.90 -2.74 18.11
N ALA A 288 -9.11 -1.92 17.41
CA ALA A 288 -9.09 -0.47 17.52
C ALA A 288 -9.53 0.17 16.20
N ALA A 289 -10.57 1.00 16.23
CA ALA A 289 -11.08 1.70 15.06
C ALA A 289 -11.36 3.18 15.36
N ASP A 290 -11.54 3.97 14.30
CA ASP A 290 -11.92 5.38 14.45
C ASP A 290 -13.36 5.51 14.97
N LYS A 291 -13.71 6.71 15.40
CA LYS A 291 -15.07 7.05 15.83
C LYS A 291 -16.13 6.83 14.73
N GLY A 292 -15.75 6.87 13.45
CA GLY A 292 -16.59 6.54 12.30
C GLY A 292 -17.10 5.10 12.29
N TYR A 293 -16.39 4.19 12.97
CA TYR A 293 -16.77 2.78 13.12
C TYR A 293 -17.66 2.49 14.31
N HIS A 294 -18.17 3.51 14.98
CA HIS A 294 -18.98 3.33 16.18
C HIS A 294 -20.42 2.90 15.84
N ALA A 295 -20.63 1.60 15.64
CA ALA A 295 -21.94 0.96 15.49
C ALA A 295 -22.19 -0.02 16.65
N VAL A 296 -23.34 0.11 17.29
CA VAL A 296 -23.65 -0.70 18.49
C VAL A 296 -23.77 -2.18 18.14
N ALA A 297 -24.45 -2.51 17.03
CA ALA A 297 -24.62 -3.88 16.55
C ALA A 297 -23.28 -4.57 16.29
N GLU A 298 -22.38 -3.92 15.57
CA GLU A 298 -21.04 -4.41 15.26
C GLU A 298 -20.18 -4.63 16.52
N MET A 299 -20.21 -3.65 17.43
CA MET A 299 -19.51 -3.77 18.71
C MET A 299 -20.10 -4.87 19.59
N LYS A 300 -21.42 -5.09 19.57
CA LYS A 300 -22.09 -6.16 20.32
C LYS A 300 -21.63 -7.52 19.82
N GLN A 301 -21.58 -7.72 18.50
CA GLN A 301 -21.10 -8.95 17.89
C GLN A 301 -19.64 -9.24 18.25
N LEU A 302 -18.74 -8.28 18.10
CA LEU A 302 -17.33 -8.45 18.47
C LEU A 302 -17.15 -8.75 19.96
N GLN A 303 -17.93 -8.09 20.84
CA GLN A 303 -17.85 -8.34 22.27
C GLN A 303 -18.45 -9.70 22.68
N ALA A 304 -19.39 -10.24 21.91
CA ALA A 304 -19.90 -11.60 22.10
C ALA A 304 -18.81 -12.65 21.77
N GLU A 305 -17.99 -12.40 20.76
CA GLU A 305 -16.82 -13.22 20.42
C GLU A 305 -15.61 -13.00 21.38
N GLY A 306 -15.79 -12.25 22.47
CA GLY A 306 -14.72 -11.97 23.42
C GLY A 306 -13.74 -10.89 23.00
N ILE A 307 -13.89 -10.28 21.82
CA ILE A 307 -13.00 -9.27 21.28
C ILE A 307 -13.28 -7.91 21.95
N ARG A 308 -12.26 -7.34 22.58
CA ARG A 308 -12.33 -6.02 23.20
C ARG A 308 -12.40 -4.94 22.14
N THR A 309 -13.47 -4.15 22.11
CA THR A 309 -13.62 -3.00 21.20
C THR A 309 -13.03 -1.73 21.79
N VAL A 310 -12.14 -1.07 21.05
CA VAL A 310 -11.46 0.17 21.41
C VAL A 310 -11.83 1.25 20.39
N ILE A 311 -13.06 1.74 20.48
CA ILE A 311 -13.65 2.69 19.54
C ILE A 311 -14.16 3.89 20.32
N SER A 312 -13.77 5.10 19.91
CA SER A 312 -14.20 6.33 20.57
C SER A 312 -15.65 6.66 20.21
N ASP A 313 -16.41 7.08 21.21
CA ASP A 313 -17.79 7.53 21.02
C ASP A 313 -17.80 8.88 20.27
N PRO A 314 -18.47 9.01 19.12
CA PRO A 314 -18.58 10.27 18.38
C PRO A 314 -19.37 11.34 19.13
N VAL A 315 -20.26 10.92 20.07
CA VAL A 315 -21.19 11.81 20.77
C VAL A 315 -20.72 12.05 22.21
N LYS A 316 -20.17 13.23 22.47
CA LYS A 316 -19.63 13.59 23.78
C LYS A 316 -20.69 13.74 24.89
N ASN A 317 -21.90 14.22 24.59
CA ASN A 317 -22.89 14.65 25.59
C ASN A 317 -24.35 14.29 25.26
N ARG A 318 -24.62 13.29 24.40
CA ARG A 318 -26.00 12.87 24.14
C ARG A 318 -26.53 12.09 25.33
N LYS A 319 -27.63 12.55 25.93
CA LYS A 319 -28.45 11.71 26.76
C LYS A 319 -28.91 10.51 25.93
N ARG A 320 -28.54 9.30 26.34
CA ARG A 320 -28.85 8.04 25.65
C ARG A 320 -30.18 7.51 26.15
N GLU A 321 -31.23 8.31 25.96
CA GLU A 321 -32.55 8.01 26.50
C GLU A 321 -33.23 6.81 25.82
N ASN A 322 -32.67 6.32 24.67
CA ASN A 322 -33.33 5.31 23.82
C ASN A 322 -32.47 4.06 23.53
N LEU A 323 -31.42 3.78 24.29
CA LEU A 323 -30.66 2.53 24.13
C LEU A 323 -31.19 1.47 25.09
N ASP A 324 -31.38 0.26 24.58
CA ASP A 324 -31.60 -0.92 25.43
C ASP A 324 -30.46 -1.10 26.45
N ILE A 325 -30.76 -1.78 27.57
CA ILE A 325 -29.82 -1.98 28.68
C ILE A 325 -28.54 -2.67 28.22
N GLU A 326 -28.67 -3.67 27.31
CA GLU A 326 -27.53 -4.38 26.74
C GLU A 326 -26.69 -3.47 25.85
N ASP A 327 -27.30 -2.73 24.94
CA ASP A 327 -26.67 -1.81 24.06
C ASP A 327 -25.91 -0.70 24.83
N ALA A 328 -26.55 -0.17 25.88
CA ALA A 328 -25.91 0.77 26.77
C ALA A 328 -24.68 0.17 27.50
N ARG A 329 -24.71 -1.13 27.79
CA ARG A 329 -23.59 -1.88 28.40
C ARG A 329 -22.42 -1.98 27.40
N VAL A 330 -22.71 -2.37 26.15
CA VAL A 330 -21.73 -2.49 25.06
C VAL A 330 -21.00 -1.16 24.84
N VAL A 331 -21.75 -0.08 24.70
CA VAL A 331 -21.17 1.26 24.48
C VAL A 331 -20.36 1.73 25.68
N ARG A 332 -20.83 1.50 26.90
CA ARG A 332 -20.06 1.83 28.12
C ARG A 332 -18.74 1.05 28.18
N LYS A 333 -18.75 -0.25 27.79
CA LYS A 333 -17.56 -1.09 27.76
C LYS A 333 -16.56 -0.57 26.71
N ALA A 334 -17.01 -0.24 25.50
CA ALA A 334 -16.17 0.35 24.44
C ALA A 334 -15.58 1.71 24.87
N LYS A 335 -16.39 2.61 25.41
CA LYS A 335 -15.94 3.93 25.93
C LYS A 335 -14.89 3.79 27.04
N ARG A 336 -15.13 2.88 28.01
CA ARG A 336 -14.17 2.59 29.08
C ARG A 336 -12.86 2.03 28.51
N SER A 337 -12.96 1.14 27.52
CA SER A 337 -11.80 0.59 26.81
C SER A 337 -11.00 1.68 26.11
N ALA A 338 -11.64 2.56 25.34
CA ALA A 338 -10.98 3.64 24.60
C ALA A 338 -10.34 4.70 25.52
N CYS A 339 -10.95 5.00 26.66
CA CYS A 339 -10.43 5.96 27.64
C CYS A 339 -9.29 5.41 28.49
N SER A 340 -9.11 4.09 28.57
CA SER A 340 -8.06 3.46 29.35
C SER A 340 -6.65 3.76 28.82
N LYS A 341 -5.62 3.63 29.67
CA LYS A 341 -4.21 3.82 29.28
C LYS A 341 -3.82 2.90 28.12
N SER A 342 -4.21 1.62 28.19
CA SER A 342 -3.96 0.65 27.12
C SER A 342 -4.74 0.95 25.83
N GLY A 343 -6.02 1.36 25.95
CA GLY A 343 -6.82 1.73 24.79
C GLY A 343 -6.29 2.96 24.05
N LYS A 344 -5.88 4.01 24.78
CA LYS A 344 -5.22 5.17 24.19
C LYS A 344 -3.90 4.81 23.46
N ALA A 345 -3.15 3.85 24.00
CA ALA A 345 -1.94 3.34 23.33
C ALA A 345 -2.28 2.59 22.05
N LEU A 346 -3.33 1.75 22.05
CA LEU A 346 -3.78 1.05 20.84
C LEU A 346 -4.30 2.01 19.77
N LEU A 347 -5.10 3.03 20.12
CA LEU A 347 -5.57 4.04 19.17
C LEU A 347 -4.40 4.84 18.53
N ARG A 348 -3.35 5.13 19.31
CA ARG A 348 -2.13 5.77 18.77
C ARG A 348 -1.38 4.85 17.82
N ARG A 349 -1.20 3.57 18.19
CA ARG A 349 -0.59 2.56 17.30
C ARG A 349 -1.41 2.39 16.03
N ARG A 350 -2.74 2.36 16.14
CA ARG A 350 -3.64 2.29 14.98
C ARG A 350 -3.34 3.40 13.99
N GLY A 351 -3.36 4.67 14.41
CA GLY A 351 -3.04 5.80 13.52
C GLY A 351 -1.68 5.61 12.84
N MET A 352 -0.64 5.29 13.62
CA MET A 352 0.71 5.10 13.09
C MET A 352 0.82 3.96 12.06
N HIS A 353 0.22 2.79 12.33
CA HIS A 353 0.36 1.62 11.44
C HIS A 353 -0.50 1.75 10.20
N LEU A 354 -1.72 2.28 10.31
CA LEU A 354 -2.62 2.45 9.17
C LEU A 354 -2.16 3.55 8.21
N GLU A 355 -1.65 4.67 8.71
CA GLU A 355 -1.01 5.67 7.83
C GLU A 355 0.20 5.08 7.09
N ARG A 356 1.04 4.30 7.80
CA ARG A 356 2.21 3.64 7.21
C ARG A 356 1.86 2.56 6.20
N SER A 357 0.72 1.89 6.31
CA SER A 357 0.29 0.86 5.37
C SER A 357 -0.44 1.44 4.16
N PHE A 358 -1.29 2.47 4.35
CA PHE A 358 -1.96 3.13 3.23
C PHE A 358 -1.01 3.93 2.33
N ALA A 359 -0.03 4.62 2.90
CA ALA A 359 0.87 5.47 2.13
C ALA A 359 1.62 4.72 1.00
N PRO A 360 2.31 3.58 1.22
CA PRO A 360 2.96 2.86 0.13
C PRO A 360 1.98 2.22 -0.85
N ILE A 361 0.78 1.85 -0.44
CA ILE A 361 -0.20 1.21 -1.31
C ILE A 361 -0.91 2.26 -2.20
N LEU A 362 -1.32 3.38 -1.62
CA LEU A 362 -2.15 4.37 -2.30
C LEU A 362 -1.35 5.54 -2.86
N ASP A 363 -0.39 6.08 -2.12
CA ASP A 363 0.34 7.29 -2.52
C ASP A 363 1.55 6.94 -3.40
N ALA A 364 2.39 6.00 -2.94
CA ALA A 364 3.57 5.59 -3.66
C ALA A 364 3.22 4.68 -4.86
N GLY A 365 2.26 3.75 -4.69
CA GLY A 365 1.80 2.88 -5.78
C GLY A 365 0.88 3.56 -6.81
N GLY A 366 0.65 4.88 -6.69
CA GLY A 366 -0.20 5.64 -7.60
C GLY A 366 -1.68 5.24 -7.59
N ALA A 367 -2.11 4.47 -6.57
CA ALA A 367 -3.45 3.91 -6.52
C ALA A 367 -4.52 4.86 -5.95
N ARG A 368 -4.16 6.09 -5.57
CA ARG A 368 -5.16 7.10 -5.15
C ARG A 368 -6.14 7.46 -6.25
N ARG A 369 -5.71 7.37 -7.51
CA ARG A 369 -6.56 7.40 -8.67
C ARG A 369 -6.35 6.11 -9.45
N THR A 370 -7.35 5.24 -9.44
CA THR A 370 -7.24 3.96 -10.14
C THR A 370 -7.28 4.12 -11.65
N THR A 371 -6.54 3.27 -12.36
CA THR A 371 -6.66 3.09 -13.81
C THR A 371 -7.61 1.95 -14.18
N LEU A 372 -7.97 1.12 -13.21
CA LEU A 372 -8.88 -0.02 -13.37
C LEU A 372 -10.33 0.42 -13.15
N ARG A 373 -11.25 -0.38 -13.67
CA ARG A 373 -12.71 -0.25 -13.51
C ARG A 373 -13.29 -1.52 -12.94
N GLY A 374 -14.38 -1.37 -12.18
CA GLY A 374 -15.10 -2.46 -11.54
C GLY A 374 -14.49 -2.90 -10.20
N LEU A 375 -15.35 -3.13 -9.23
CA LEU A 375 -14.99 -3.48 -7.85
C LEU A 375 -14.09 -4.71 -7.76
N VAL A 376 -14.40 -5.76 -8.56
CA VAL A 376 -13.61 -7.00 -8.59
C VAL A 376 -12.16 -6.77 -9.00
N ASN A 377 -11.93 -5.95 -10.05
CA ASN A 377 -10.58 -5.65 -10.52
C ASN A 377 -9.79 -4.82 -9.51
N LEU A 378 -10.47 -3.89 -8.83
CA LEU A 378 -9.87 -3.10 -7.77
C LEU A 378 -9.50 -3.97 -6.57
N ASN A 379 -10.40 -4.88 -6.18
CA ASN A 379 -10.13 -5.84 -5.10
C ASN A 379 -8.89 -6.69 -5.39
N LYS A 380 -8.79 -7.27 -6.58
CA LYS A 380 -7.61 -8.03 -7.02
C LYS A 380 -6.33 -7.21 -6.88
N ARG A 381 -6.33 -5.97 -7.40
CA ARG A 381 -5.17 -5.08 -7.35
C ARG A 381 -4.82 -4.68 -5.92
N PHE A 382 -5.80 -4.32 -5.11
CA PHE A 382 -5.59 -3.90 -3.73
C PHE A 382 -5.07 -5.05 -2.86
N LYS A 383 -5.64 -6.26 -3.03
CA LYS A 383 -5.21 -7.48 -2.33
C LYS A 383 -3.72 -7.79 -2.62
N VAL A 384 -3.33 -7.77 -3.91
CA VAL A 384 -1.92 -7.96 -4.29
C VAL A 384 -1.02 -6.86 -3.72
N SER A 385 -1.47 -5.61 -3.74
CA SER A 385 -0.68 -4.50 -3.17
C SER A 385 -0.49 -4.67 -1.66
N ALA A 386 -1.52 -5.15 -0.94
CA ALA A 386 -1.42 -5.50 0.48
C ALA A 386 -0.45 -6.67 0.72
N ALA A 387 -0.50 -7.70 -0.14
CA ALA A 387 0.44 -8.82 -0.11
C ALA A 387 1.89 -8.37 -0.32
N ILE A 388 2.15 -7.50 -1.31
CA ILE A 388 3.49 -6.96 -1.58
C ILE A 388 3.96 -6.03 -0.46
N TYR A 389 3.06 -5.26 0.15
CA TYR A 389 3.38 -4.50 1.35
C TYR A 389 3.85 -5.42 2.49
N ASN A 390 3.14 -6.50 2.75
CA ASN A 390 3.55 -7.52 3.71
C ASN A 390 4.91 -8.12 3.37
N LEU A 391 5.15 -8.46 2.10
CA LEU A 391 6.44 -8.93 1.61
C LEU A 391 7.57 -7.90 1.87
N SER A 392 7.28 -6.59 1.72
CA SER A 392 8.24 -5.54 2.06
C SER A 392 8.60 -5.49 3.55
N GLN A 393 7.66 -5.84 4.43
CA GLN A 393 7.92 -5.98 5.86
C GLN A 393 8.84 -7.17 6.15
N LEU A 394 8.61 -8.30 5.47
CA LEU A 394 9.46 -9.48 5.56
C LEU A 394 10.90 -9.16 5.10
N MET A 395 11.06 -8.53 3.94
CA MET A 395 12.36 -8.09 3.42
C MET A 395 13.07 -7.14 4.39
N ARG A 396 12.32 -6.22 5.03
CA ARG A 396 12.88 -5.33 6.03
C ARG A 396 13.43 -6.09 7.25
N LYS A 397 12.73 -7.14 7.67
CA LYS A 397 13.22 -8.01 8.75
C LYS A 397 14.47 -8.81 8.35
N LEU A 398 14.48 -9.37 7.15
CA LEU A 398 15.58 -10.24 6.68
C LEU A 398 16.82 -9.45 6.28
N PHE A 399 16.66 -8.28 5.66
CA PHE A 399 17.76 -7.56 5.00
C PHE A 399 17.90 -6.10 5.45
N GLY A 400 17.07 -5.63 6.37
CA GLY A 400 17.04 -4.22 6.81
C GLY A 400 16.40 -3.26 5.82
N VAL A 401 15.96 -3.71 4.64
CA VAL A 401 15.40 -2.88 3.56
C VAL A 401 14.15 -3.54 3.00
N GLY A 402 13.08 -2.77 2.88
CA GLY A 402 11.79 -3.23 2.33
C GLY A 402 11.42 -2.60 0.99
N THR A 403 12.18 -1.60 0.51
CA THR A 403 11.91 -0.94 -0.79
C THR A 403 13.22 -0.54 -1.49
N PRO A 404 13.20 -0.39 -2.84
CA PRO A 404 14.36 0.10 -3.60
C PRO A 404 14.86 1.47 -3.10
N LYS A 405 13.92 2.37 -2.77
CA LYS A 405 14.24 3.72 -2.23
C LYS A 405 15.00 3.64 -0.89
N GLN A 406 14.61 2.72 0.00
CA GLN A 406 15.34 2.49 1.26
C GLN A 406 16.75 1.94 1.04
N LEU A 407 16.91 1.00 0.11
CA LEU A 407 18.22 0.48 -0.25
C LEU A 407 19.14 1.57 -0.82
N ALA A 408 18.63 2.41 -1.71
CA ALA A 408 19.37 3.53 -2.27
C ALA A 408 19.76 4.58 -1.20
N ALA A 409 18.85 4.87 -0.25
CA ALA A 409 19.13 5.78 0.86
C ALA A 409 20.21 5.23 1.79
N MET A 410 20.18 3.92 2.07
CA MET A 410 21.20 3.26 2.86
C MET A 410 22.58 3.29 2.17
N GLY A 411 22.63 3.07 0.86
CA GLY A 411 23.85 3.19 0.06
C GLY A 411 24.43 4.61 0.11
N LYS A 412 23.58 5.63 -0.02
CA LYS A 412 24.00 7.04 0.12
C LYS A 412 24.56 7.33 1.52
N ALA A 413 23.89 6.85 2.58
CA ALA A 413 24.34 7.06 3.95
C ALA A 413 25.70 6.39 4.21
N LEU A 414 25.90 5.16 3.74
CA LEU A 414 27.18 4.46 3.83
C LEU A 414 28.29 5.18 3.04
N PHE A 415 27.98 5.69 1.85
CA PHE A 415 28.94 6.47 1.08
C PHE A 415 29.34 7.77 1.77
N LEU A 416 28.39 8.49 2.37
CA LEU A 416 28.66 9.71 3.14
C LEU A 416 29.51 9.40 4.38
N LEU A 417 29.22 8.32 5.08
CA LEU A 417 30.00 7.85 6.22
C LEU A 417 31.44 7.50 5.80
N TRP A 418 31.59 6.73 4.74
CA TRP A 418 32.91 6.39 4.17
C TRP A 418 33.68 7.66 3.79
N ARG A 419 33.05 8.61 3.09
CA ARG A 419 33.63 9.88 2.73
C ARG A 419 34.07 10.68 3.96
N ALA A 420 33.26 10.70 5.03
CA ALA A 420 33.62 11.36 6.28
C ALA A 420 34.84 10.69 6.93
N ILE A 421 34.90 9.36 6.97
CA ILE A 421 36.04 8.60 7.50
C ILE A 421 37.33 8.90 6.72
N VAL A 422 37.25 8.91 5.39
CA VAL A 422 38.39 9.24 4.51
C VAL A 422 38.87 10.68 4.73
N MET A 423 37.96 11.65 4.88
CA MET A 423 38.30 13.04 5.16
C MET A 423 38.98 13.19 6.53
N VAL A 424 38.44 12.55 7.57
CA VAL A 424 39.04 12.54 8.90
C VAL A 424 40.44 11.90 8.88
N GLY A 425 40.58 10.77 8.18
CA GLY A 425 41.88 10.12 7.99
C GLY A 425 42.91 11.04 7.30
N ARG A 426 42.50 11.78 6.28
CA ARG A 426 43.34 12.77 5.59
C ARG A 426 43.73 13.94 6.50
N ASP A 427 42.80 14.43 7.32
CA ASP A 427 43.06 15.53 8.23
C ASP A 427 44.02 15.07 9.39
N LEU A 428 43.84 13.86 9.90
CA LEU A 428 44.77 13.22 10.85
C LEU A 428 46.15 13.05 10.25
N TRP A 429 46.27 12.62 9.00
CA TRP A 429 47.54 12.44 8.32
C TRP A 429 48.28 13.78 8.13
N ARG A 430 47.54 14.86 7.76
CA ARG A 430 48.09 16.23 7.65
C ARG A 430 48.58 16.80 8.99
N MET A 431 47.95 16.42 10.09
CA MET A 431 48.33 16.86 11.47
C MET A 431 49.51 16.11 12.06
N ARG A 432 50.08 15.12 11.38
CA ARG A 432 51.21 14.34 11.87
C ARG A 432 52.49 15.17 12.15
N GLY A 433 52.53 16.42 11.64
CA GLY A 433 53.64 17.36 11.82
C GLY A 433 53.40 18.48 12.83
N THR A 434 52.28 18.53 13.58
CA THR A 434 51.95 19.60 14.53
C THR A 434 52.01 19.15 15.99
N ASN A 435 52.16 20.10 16.92
CA ASN A 435 52.38 19.89 18.36
C ASN A 435 51.23 19.12 19.06
N PRO A 436 51.52 18.18 19.99
CA PRO A 436 50.52 17.32 20.62
C PRO A 436 49.40 18.02 21.38
N ALA A 437 49.67 19.19 22.03
CA ALA A 437 48.69 19.90 22.83
C ALA A 437 47.59 20.60 22.02
N GLU A 438 47.90 21.04 20.81
CA GLU A 438 46.88 21.62 19.89
C GLU A 438 45.98 20.57 19.17
N ARG A 439 46.42 19.31 19.23
CA ARG A 439 45.73 18.18 18.56
C ARG A 439 44.39 17.83 19.17
N GLN A 440 44.27 17.90 20.49
CA GLN A 440 43.14 17.27 21.18
C GLN A 440 41.83 18.07 21.13
N SER A 441 41.85 19.39 21.35
CA SER A 441 40.64 20.19 21.35
C SER A 441 40.15 20.53 19.94
N SER A 442 41.05 20.87 19.01
CA SER A 442 40.69 21.23 17.62
C SER A 442 40.22 20.08 16.78
N LEU A 443 40.62 18.84 17.08
CA LEU A 443 40.26 17.64 16.30
C LEU A 443 38.83 17.16 16.59
N TYR A 444 38.47 17.10 17.89
CA TYR A 444 37.12 16.69 18.30
C TYR A 444 36.07 17.66 17.78
N ASP A 445 36.30 18.96 17.88
CA ASP A 445 35.35 19.99 17.41
C ASP A 445 35.23 20.02 15.89
N LYS A 446 36.31 19.84 15.15
CA LYS A 446 36.28 19.80 13.67
C LYS A 446 35.61 18.51 13.14
N ILE A 447 35.85 17.37 13.77
CA ILE A 447 35.20 16.10 13.42
C ILE A 447 33.70 16.19 13.71
N TRP A 448 33.32 16.69 14.88
CA TRP A 448 31.92 16.82 15.28
C TRP A 448 31.15 17.83 14.42
N LEU A 449 31.71 19.02 14.18
CA LEU A 449 31.09 20.05 13.33
C LEU A 449 30.94 19.59 11.87
N ARG A 450 31.87 18.79 11.35
CA ARG A 450 31.83 18.28 10.00
C ARG A 450 30.83 17.11 9.86
N LEU A 451 30.84 16.15 10.78
CA LEU A 451 29.84 15.08 10.84
C LEU A 451 28.41 15.64 11.01
N ALA A 452 28.24 16.64 11.89
CA ALA A 452 26.95 17.27 12.09
C ALA A 452 26.47 18.03 10.84
N ARG A 453 27.36 18.72 10.11
CA ARG A 453 27.01 19.40 8.84
C ARG A 453 26.68 18.42 7.70
N GLU A 454 27.44 17.37 7.53
CA GLU A 454 27.18 16.33 6.50
C GLU A 454 25.89 15.56 6.79
N VAL A 455 25.60 15.30 8.07
CA VAL A 455 24.36 14.69 8.52
C VAL A 455 23.17 15.64 8.35
N ALA A 456 23.32 16.93 8.66
CA ALA A 456 22.26 17.92 8.49
C ALA A 456 21.93 18.21 7.01
N ASN A 457 22.94 18.20 6.13
CA ASN A 457 22.76 18.46 4.70
C ASN A 457 22.29 17.25 3.89
N GLY A 458 22.33 16.03 4.45
CA GLY A 458 22.05 14.77 3.73
C GLY A 458 20.77 14.02 4.12
N THR A 459 20.10 14.37 5.23
CA THR A 459 19.02 13.52 5.75
C THR A 459 17.96 14.28 6.52
N THR A 460 16.89 14.61 5.87
CA THR A 460 15.60 14.72 6.52
C THR A 460 14.99 13.31 6.56
N GLY A 461 15.14 12.57 7.66
CA GLY A 461 14.26 11.44 7.97
C GLY A 461 14.84 10.11 8.44
N THR A 462 16.09 9.74 8.14
CA THR A 462 16.56 8.35 8.41
C THR A 462 17.68 8.20 9.46
N LEU A 463 18.29 9.27 9.93
CA LEU A 463 19.42 9.21 10.88
C LEU A 463 19.07 9.57 12.35
N GLY A 464 17.83 9.84 12.65
CA GLY A 464 17.38 10.06 14.04
C GLY A 464 17.70 8.88 14.98
N TRP A 465 17.75 7.69 14.43
CA TRP A 465 18.04 6.46 15.18
C TRP A 465 19.53 6.28 15.50
N ILE A 466 20.40 6.63 14.58
CA ILE A 466 21.87 6.50 14.75
C ILE A 466 22.38 7.56 15.75
N SER A 467 21.83 8.77 15.70
CA SER A 467 22.24 9.85 16.63
C SER A 467 21.82 9.56 18.08
N HIS A 468 20.69 8.87 18.29
CA HIS A 468 20.20 8.54 19.64
C HIS A 468 20.98 7.36 20.28
N SER A 469 21.39 6.36 19.50
CA SER A 469 22.22 5.26 19.97
C SER A 469 23.66 5.70 20.26
N PHE A 470 24.22 6.60 19.45
CA PHE A 470 25.57 7.13 19.67
C PHE A 470 25.65 8.07 20.88
N LYS A 471 24.62 8.91 21.11
CA LYS A 471 24.55 9.74 22.33
C LYS A 471 24.50 8.89 23.62
N LYS A 472 23.79 7.76 23.61
CA LYS A 472 23.73 6.86 24.78
C LYS A 472 25.05 6.14 25.06
N SER A 473 25.83 5.83 24.02
CA SER A 473 27.14 5.19 24.18
C SER A 473 28.19 6.14 24.76
N LEU A 474 28.15 7.43 24.45
CA LEU A 474 29.12 8.42 24.91
C LEU A 474 28.84 8.96 26.32
N THR A 475 27.62 8.85 26.83
CA THR A 475 27.30 9.23 28.23
C THR A 475 27.49 8.11 29.23
N SER A 476 27.80 6.87 28.78
CA SER A 476 28.07 5.72 29.64
C SER A 476 29.56 5.45 29.87
N THR A 477 30.45 6.11 29.14
CA THR A 477 31.89 6.14 29.46
C THR A 477 32.19 7.50 30.11
N GLY A 478 31.97 7.52 31.42
CA GLY A 478 32.40 8.63 32.24
C GLY A 478 33.92 8.80 32.17
N CYS A 479 34.36 9.89 31.62
CA CYS A 479 35.52 10.71 31.89
C CYS A 479 35.30 12.05 31.25
#